data_4e3ea9f64682ca2f7fa0ab97afba4b76
#
_entry.id   4e3ea9f64682ca2f7fa0ab97afba4b76
#
_cell.length_a   1.000
_cell.length_b   1.000
_cell.length_c   1.000
_cell.angle_alpha   90.00
_cell.angle_beta   90.00
_cell.angle_gamma   90.00
#
_symmetry.space_group_name_H-M   'P 1'
#
loop_
_entity.id
_entity.type
_entity.pdbx_description
1 polymer ?
#
loop_
_entity_poly.entity_id
_entity_poly.type
_entity_poly.pdbx_seq_one_letter_code
_entity_poly.pdbx_strand_id
1 'polypeptide(L)'
;MNTNLFYKLISGVYDLLDVIYFKNYASIPRKAVIEAISNNDKILDLCTGTGTNAINIAKANPSAEIIGVDLSENMLKVAREKSNKADTKNIKLYKMDATKLDVKSNSFDKISLSLILHEMDDELRSKILNEAKRVLKKDGKIIITEWERSTKLSKRLLFMPIHLLEPKTYREFLKKDLYSYFSKYGLKIEKITHCDYTKVIVLKI
;
A
#
# COMPACT_ATOMS: atom_id res chain seq x y z
N MET A 1 -7.13 21.17 15.07
CA MET A 1 -7.86 20.96 13.81
C MET A 1 -8.47 19.56 13.87
N ASN A 2 -9.78 19.41 13.62
CA ASN A 2 -10.48 18.14 13.87
C ASN A 2 -10.00 17.09 12.85
N THR A 3 -9.20 16.15 13.31
CA THR A 3 -8.54 15.11 12.49
C THR A 3 -9.55 14.36 11.59
N ASN A 4 -10.78 14.18 12.06
CA ASN A 4 -11.85 13.53 11.31
C ASN A 4 -12.33 14.33 10.08
N LEU A 5 -12.37 15.65 10.16
CA LEU A 5 -12.78 16.52 9.02
C LEU A 5 -11.66 16.59 7.98
N PHE A 6 -10.42 16.58 8.43
CA PHE A 6 -9.24 16.57 7.57
C PHE A 6 -9.18 15.26 6.74
N TYR A 7 -9.33 14.09 7.37
CA TYR A 7 -9.35 12.81 6.65
C TYR A 7 -10.57 12.67 5.71
N LYS A 8 -11.72 13.23 6.05
CA LYS A 8 -12.91 13.22 5.16
C LYS A 8 -12.74 14.11 3.93
N LEU A 9 -12.07 15.25 4.06
CA LEU A 9 -11.70 16.12 2.94
C LEU A 9 -10.61 15.49 2.07
N ILE A 10 -9.60 14.90 2.71
CA ILE A 10 -8.48 14.29 2.01
C ILE A 10 -8.90 13.01 1.28
N SER A 11 -9.79 12.18 1.82
CA SER A 11 -10.25 10.97 1.12
C SER A 11 -10.92 11.30 -0.22
N GLY A 12 -11.69 12.39 -0.30
CA GLY A 12 -12.26 12.88 -1.56
C GLY A 12 -11.21 13.41 -2.54
N VAL A 13 -10.16 14.05 -2.01
CA VAL A 13 -9.02 14.54 -2.82
C VAL A 13 -8.17 13.36 -3.32
N TYR A 14 -7.88 12.36 -2.48
CA TYR A 14 -7.17 11.15 -2.91
C TYR A 14 -7.96 10.37 -3.97
N ASP A 15 -9.26 10.20 -3.81
CA ASP A 15 -10.09 9.54 -4.83
C ASP A 15 -10.15 10.37 -6.14
N LEU A 16 -10.16 11.71 -6.06
CA LEU A 16 -10.09 12.60 -7.23
C LEU A 16 -8.71 12.56 -7.89
N LEU A 17 -7.62 12.55 -7.11
CA LEU A 17 -6.26 12.38 -7.62
C LEU A 17 -6.09 10.99 -8.24
N ASP A 18 -6.66 9.93 -7.63
CA ASP A 18 -6.69 8.59 -8.20
C ASP A 18 -7.40 8.59 -9.57
N VAL A 19 -8.51 9.32 -9.70
CA VAL A 19 -9.22 9.45 -10.99
C VAL A 19 -8.44 10.27 -12.01
N ILE A 20 -7.83 11.38 -11.63
CA ILE A 20 -7.13 12.29 -12.56
C ILE A 20 -5.78 11.72 -13.00
N TYR A 21 -4.99 11.22 -12.06
CA TYR A 21 -3.60 10.80 -12.31
C TYR A 21 -3.46 9.30 -12.57
N PHE A 22 -4.35 8.46 -12.02
CA PHE A 22 -4.23 7.00 -12.10
C PHE A 22 -5.23 6.34 -13.05
N LYS A 23 -6.25 7.05 -13.56
CA LYS A 23 -7.23 6.44 -14.48
C LYS A 23 -6.59 5.89 -15.76
N ASN A 24 -5.49 6.49 -16.22
CA ASN A 24 -4.74 6.04 -17.39
C ASN A 24 -3.41 5.33 -17.08
N TYR A 25 -2.85 5.52 -15.87
CA TYR A 25 -1.51 5.04 -15.50
C TYR A 25 -1.53 4.00 -14.36
N ALA A 26 -2.63 3.89 -13.63
CA ALA A 26 -2.77 2.94 -12.52
C ALA A 26 -2.88 1.48 -12.96
N SER A 27 -3.02 1.20 -14.27
CA SER A 27 -3.09 -0.18 -14.76
C SER A 27 -1.78 -0.95 -14.54
N ILE A 28 -0.63 -0.29 -14.64
CA ILE A 28 0.68 -0.95 -14.54
C ILE A 28 1.02 -1.35 -13.09
N PRO A 29 0.99 -0.44 -12.07
CA PRO A 29 1.26 -0.85 -10.69
C PRO A 29 0.24 -1.88 -10.17
N ARG A 30 -1.05 -1.73 -10.48
CA ARG A 30 -2.07 -2.72 -10.10
C ARG A 30 -1.79 -4.08 -10.72
N LYS A 31 -1.40 -4.13 -11.99
CA LYS A 31 -1.01 -5.36 -12.66
C LYS A 31 0.20 -6.02 -11.99
N ALA A 32 1.24 -5.26 -11.67
CA ALA A 32 2.43 -5.77 -11.01
C ALA A 32 2.14 -6.29 -9.60
N VAL A 33 1.22 -5.66 -8.86
CA VAL A 33 0.74 -6.16 -7.55
C VAL A 33 -0.01 -7.49 -7.74
N ILE A 34 -0.94 -7.55 -8.69
CA ILE A 34 -1.76 -8.74 -8.95
C ILE A 34 -0.89 -9.91 -9.41
N GLU A 35 0.11 -9.68 -10.28
CA GLU A 35 1.05 -10.72 -10.75
C GLU A 35 1.91 -11.32 -9.61
N ALA A 36 2.09 -10.60 -8.51
CA ALA A 36 2.83 -11.09 -7.33
C ALA A 36 1.96 -11.91 -6.36
N ILE A 37 0.66 -12.07 -6.65
CA ILE A 37 -0.35 -12.70 -5.80
C ILE A 37 -0.91 -13.93 -6.51
N SER A 38 -1.15 -15.00 -5.75
CA SER A 38 -1.81 -16.21 -6.23
C SER A 38 -3.26 -16.30 -5.73
N ASN A 39 -4.12 -16.96 -6.48
CA ASN A 39 -5.56 -17.06 -6.16
C ASN A 39 -5.90 -17.68 -4.79
N ASN A 40 -4.97 -18.45 -4.21
CA ASN A 40 -5.19 -19.09 -2.90
C ASN A 40 -4.43 -18.41 -1.77
N ASP A 41 -3.80 -17.26 -2.03
CA ASP A 41 -3.05 -16.53 -1.01
C ASP A 41 -3.98 -15.94 0.05
N LYS A 42 -3.52 -15.96 1.29
CA LYS A 42 -4.05 -15.15 2.38
C LYS A 42 -3.25 -13.87 2.49
N ILE A 43 -3.90 -12.74 2.27
CA ILE A 43 -3.27 -11.44 2.07
C ILE A 43 -3.68 -10.49 3.19
N LEU A 44 -2.70 -9.76 3.74
CA LEU A 44 -2.92 -8.65 4.65
C LEU A 44 -2.56 -7.34 3.95
N ASP A 45 -3.54 -6.46 3.76
CA ASP A 45 -3.34 -5.11 3.23
C ASP A 45 -3.23 -4.12 4.40
N LEU A 46 -2.01 -3.71 4.71
CA LEU A 46 -1.69 -2.82 5.84
C LEU A 46 -1.93 -1.36 5.46
N CYS A 47 -2.57 -0.61 6.36
CA CYS A 47 -2.97 0.78 6.13
C CYS A 47 -3.83 0.88 4.85
N THR A 48 -4.86 0.03 4.78
CA THR A 48 -5.69 -0.17 3.57
C THR A 48 -6.45 1.09 3.13
N GLY A 49 -6.58 2.09 3.99
CA GLY A 49 -7.26 3.33 3.72
C GLY A 49 -8.70 3.12 3.25
N THR A 50 -9.04 3.69 2.10
CA THR A 50 -10.36 3.53 1.45
C THR A 50 -10.54 2.17 0.74
N GLY A 51 -9.62 1.23 0.91
CA GLY A 51 -9.71 -0.15 0.41
C GLY A 51 -9.48 -0.32 -1.09
N THR A 52 -9.06 0.71 -1.82
CA THR A 52 -8.93 0.64 -3.28
C THR A 52 -7.98 -0.48 -3.72
N ASN A 53 -6.81 -0.62 -3.06
CA ASN A 53 -5.86 -1.67 -3.38
C ASN A 53 -6.41 -3.06 -3.05
N ALA A 54 -6.94 -3.26 -1.83
CA ALA A 54 -7.55 -4.51 -1.39
C ALA A 54 -8.68 -4.98 -2.32
N ILE A 55 -9.55 -4.05 -2.77
CA ILE A 55 -10.66 -4.34 -3.68
C ILE A 55 -10.14 -4.77 -5.06
N ASN A 56 -9.08 -4.13 -5.58
CA ASN A 56 -8.50 -4.53 -6.86
C ASN A 56 -7.86 -5.93 -6.79
N ILE A 57 -7.17 -6.23 -5.68
CA ILE A 57 -6.61 -7.56 -5.42
C ILE A 57 -7.74 -8.60 -5.36
N ALA A 58 -8.81 -8.32 -4.61
CA ALA A 58 -9.94 -9.24 -4.44
C ALA A 58 -10.66 -9.57 -5.76
N LYS A 59 -10.87 -8.57 -6.59
CA LYS A 59 -11.48 -8.76 -7.92
C LYS A 59 -10.63 -9.62 -8.85
N ALA A 60 -9.32 -9.44 -8.80
CA ALA A 60 -8.39 -10.18 -9.64
C ALA A 60 -8.13 -11.61 -9.14
N ASN A 61 -8.32 -11.85 -7.85
CA ASN A 61 -8.04 -13.14 -7.18
C ASN A 61 -9.26 -13.57 -6.34
N PRO A 62 -10.33 -14.09 -6.96
CA PRO A 62 -11.60 -14.38 -6.27
C PRO A 62 -11.51 -15.44 -5.16
N SER A 63 -10.52 -16.33 -5.25
CA SER A 63 -10.30 -17.41 -4.25
C SER A 63 -9.30 -17.02 -3.15
N ALA A 64 -8.68 -15.83 -3.24
CA ALA A 64 -7.79 -15.32 -2.19
C ALA A 64 -8.61 -14.81 -1.00
N GLU A 65 -8.06 -14.89 0.21
CA GLU A 65 -8.61 -14.23 1.41
C GLU A 65 -7.87 -12.92 1.64
N ILE A 66 -8.57 -11.79 1.58
CA ILE A 66 -7.98 -10.47 1.81
C ILE A 66 -8.45 -9.92 3.15
N ILE A 67 -7.50 -9.51 3.98
CA ILE A 67 -7.74 -8.80 5.22
C ILE A 67 -7.13 -7.41 5.08
N GLY A 68 -7.97 -6.37 5.09
CA GLY A 68 -7.52 -4.98 5.11
C GLY A 68 -7.58 -4.43 6.53
N VAL A 69 -6.52 -3.77 6.97
CA VAL A 69 -6.47 -3.13 8.29
C VAL A 69 -6.10 -1.66 8.17
N ASP A 70 -6.75 -0.84 8.97
CA ASP A 70 -6.46 0.60 9.08
C ASP A 70 -6.76 1.09 10.50
N LEU A 71 -6.08 2.14 10.93
CA LEU A 71 -6.33 2.77 12.22
C LEU A 71 -7.58 3.67 12.20
N SER A 72 -7.94 4.20 11.03
CA SER A 72 -9.04 5.13 10.82
C SER A 72 -10.35 4.40 10.51
N GLU A 73 -11.30 4.42 11.45
CA GLU A 73 -12.64 3.89 11.20
C GLU A 73 -13.37 4.60 10.05
N ASN A 74 -13.09 5.90 9.83
CA ASN A 74 -13.69 6.65 8.72
C ASN A 74 -13.21 6.12 7.35
N MET A 75 -11.92 5.79 7.23
CA MET A 75 -11.37 5.14 6.03
C MET A 75 -11.99 3.77 5.81
N LEU A 76 -12.09 2.97 6.86
CA LEU A 76 -12.70 1.63 6.80
C LEU A 76 -14.19 1.69 6.44
N LYS A 77 -14.93 2.70 6.87
CA LYS A 77 -16.33 2.90 6.45
C LYS A 77 -16.41 3.08 4.93
N VAL A 78 -15.57 3.96 4.35
CA VAL A 78 -15.50 4.14 2.90
C VAL A 78 -15.07 2.86 2.19
N ALA A 79 -14.10 2.14 2.76
CA ALA A 79 -13.64 0.86 2.20
C ALA A 79 -14.76 -0.19 2.15
N ARG A 80 -15.58 -0.31 3.22
CA ARG A 80 -16.75 -1.21 3.27
C ARG A 80 -17.77 -0.84 2.21
N GLU A 81 -18.08 0.46 2.08
CA GLU A 81 -19.03 0.95 1.06
C GLU A 81 -18.54 0.65 -0.37
N LYS A 82 -17.24 0.88 -0.63
CA LYS A 82 -16.61 0.54 -1.93
C LYS A 82 -16.61 -0.97 -2.19
N SER A 83 -16.26 -1.78 -1.18
CA SER A 83 -16.26 -3.25 -1.28
C SER A 83 -17.66 -3.79 -1.60
N ASN A 84 -18.70 -3.28 -0.92
CA ASN A 84 -20.09 -3.65 -1.18
C ASN A 84 -20.52 -3.26 -2.61
N LYS A 85 -20.21 -2.05 -3.06
CA LYS A 85 -20.49 -1.61 -4.44
C LYS A 85 -19.74 -2.44 -5.49
N ALA A 86 -18.57 -2.93 -5.14
CA ALA A 86 -17.74 -3.75 -6.01
C ALA A 86 -18.09 -5.24 -5.99
N ASP A 87 -19.04 -5.64 -5.12
CA ASP A 87 -19.47 -7.02 -4.85
C ASP A 87 -18.33 -7.98 -4.51
N THR A 88 -17.31 -7.49 -3.78
CA THR A 88 -16.19 -8.33 -3.35
C THR A 88 -16.55 -9.07 -2.06
N LYS A 89 -16.61 -10.40 -2.11
CA LYS A 89 -17.01 -11.26 -0.97
C LYS A 89 -15.83 -11.77 -0.15
N ASN A 90 -14.64 -11.67 -0.69
CA ASN A 90 -13.40 -12.25 -0.15
C ASN A 90 -12.54 -11.21 0.60
N ILE A 91 -13.13 -10.05 0.98
CA ILE A 91 -12.47 -9.02 1.80
C ILE A 91 -13.09 -8.96 3.19
N LYS A 92 -12.23 -8.88 4.20
CA LYS A 92 -12.59 -8.51 5.59
C LYS A 92 -11.82 -7.28 6.00
N LEU A 93 -12.48 -6.32 6.66
CA LEU A 93 -11.90 -5.03 7.03
C LEU A 93 -11.97 -4.83 8.54
N TYR A 94 -10.82 -4.59 9.19
CA TYR A 94 -10.71 -4.44 10.62
C TYR A 94 -9.98 -3.16 11.00
N LYS A 95 -10.45 -2.52 12.08
CA LYS A 95 -9.71 -1.44 12.73
C LYS A 95 -8.58 -2.05 13.54
N MET A 96 -7.33 -1.78 13.16
CA MET A 96 -6.16 -2.35 13.81
C MET A 96 -4.95 -1.43 13.63
N ASP A 97 -4.08 -1.41 14.65
CA ASP A 97 -2.80 -0.70 14.58
C ASP A 97 -1.75 -1.58 13.87
N ALA A 98 -1.24 -1.09 12.74
CA ALA A 98 -0.23 -1.80 11.95
C ALA A 98 1.12 -1.96 12.67
N THR A 99 1.37 -1.22 13.76
CA THR A 99 2.57 -1.36 14.59
C THR A 99 2.46 -2.48 15.63
N LYS A 100 1.22 -2.97 15.89
CA LYS A 100 0.93 -4.03 16.85
C LYS A 100 -0.32 -4.79 16.43
N LEU A 101 -0.14 -5.71 15.49
CA LEU A 101 -1.22 -6.48 14.90
C LEU A 101 -1.72 -7.57 15.86
N ASP A 102 -3.04 -7.61 16.09
CA ASP A 102 -3.69 -8.68 16.85
C ASP A 102 -3.92 -9.91 15.96
N VAL A 103 -2.83 -10.43 15.43
CA VAL A 103 -2.81 -11.64 14.60
C VAL A 103 -1.58 -12.49 14.91
N LYS A 104 -1.71 -13.80 14.74
CA LYS A 104 -0.62 -14.75 14.99
C LYS A 104 0.54 -14.55 13.99
N SER A 105 1.75 -14.86 14.44
CA SER A 105 2.92 -14.92 13.55
C SER A 105 2.71 -15.95 12.43
N ASN A 106 3.37 -15.76 11.30
CA ASN A 106 3.35 -16.68 10.16
C ASN A 106 1.92 -17.00 9.66
N SER A 107 1.05 -15.99 9.56
CA SER A 107 -0.37 -16.15 9.23
C SER A 107 -0.71 -15.83 7.78
N PHE A 108 0.13 -15.04 7.09
CA PHE A 108 -0.16 -14.50 5.75
C PHE A 108 0.87 -14.95 4.72
N ASP A 109 0.37 -15.24 3.51
CA ASP A 109 1.21 -15.56 2.36
C ASP A 109 1.79 -14.29 1.72
N LYS A 110 0.98 -13.21 1.72
CA LYS A 110 1.38 -11.91 1.19
C LYS A 110 0.98 -10.80 2.14
N ILE A 111 1.80 -9.76 2.17
CA ILE A 111 1.48 -8.50 2.82
C ILE A 111 1.59 -7.41 1.78
N SER A 112 0.60 -6.52 1.73
CA SER A 112 0.57 -5.38 0.83
C SER A 112 0.63 -4.08 1.63
N LEU A 113 1.44 -3.12 1.16
CA LEU A 113 1.47 -1.73 1.61
C LEU A 113 1.44 -0.84 0.36
N SER A 114 0.46 0.06 0.28
CA SER A 114 0.28 0.88 -0.92
C SER A 114 0.29 2.36 -0.58
N LEU A 115 1.29 3.09 -1.09
CA LEU A 115 1.42 4.54 -1.02
C LEU A 115 1.34 5.10 0.41
N ILE A 116 2.04 4.48 1.35
CA ILE A 116 1.95 4.84 2.76
C ILE A 116 3.31 5.03 3.46
N LEU A 117 4.36 4.29 3.03
CA LEU A 117 5.64 4.36 3.74
C LEU A 117 6.28 5.75 3.67
N HIS A 118 6.08 6.47 2.58
CA HIS A 118 6.62 7.83 2.40
C HIS A 118 6.00 8.86 3.36
N GLU A 119 4.80 8.62 3.89
CA GLU A 119 4.15 9.51 4.85
C GLU A 119 4.71 9.37 6.27
N MET A 120 5.37 8.25 6.57
CA MET A 120 5.84 7.89 7.90
C MET A 120 7.30 8.32 8.14
N ASP A 121 7.66 8.52 9.40
CA ASP A 121 9.05 8.59 9.82
C ASP A 121 9.70 7.20 9.87
N ASP A 122 11.02 7.15 10.08
CA ASP A 122 11.76 5.88 10.09
C ASP A 122 11.42 4.99 11.30
N GLU A 123 11.00 5.57 12.41
CA GLU A 123 10.61 4.79 13.61
C GLU A 123 9.30 4.04 13.35
N LEU A 124 8.29 4.74 12.81
CA LEU A 124 7.00 4.16 12.50
C LEU A 124 7.11 3.10 11.39
N ARG A 125 7.89 3.39 10.31
CA ARG A 125 8.20 2.42 9.27
C ARG A 125 8.83 1.15 9.85
N SER A 126 9.79 1.31 10.77
CA SER A 126 10.46 0.19 11.42
C SER A 126 9.49 -0.71 12.16
N LYS A 127 8.59 -0.14 12.96
CA LYS A 127 7.58 -0.89 13.70
C LYS A 127 6.67 -1.67 12.76
N ILE A 128 6.17 -1.02 11.70
CA ILE A 128 5.26 -1.65 10.73
C ILE A 128 5.97 -2.76 9.93
N LEU A 129 7.20 -2.53 9.46
CA LEU A 129 7.95 -3.55 8.71
C LEU A 129 8.31 -4.77 9.57
N ASN A 130 8.61 -4.57 10.86
CA ASN A 130 8.86 -5.66 11.79
C ASN A 130 7.57 -6.47 12.07
N GLU A 131 6.42 -5.80 12.24
CA GLU A 131 5.14 -6.48 12.38
C GLU A 131 4.73 -7.21 11.10
N ALA A 132 4.90 -6.57 9.93
CA ALA A 132 4.69 -7.22 8.65
C ALA A 132 5.52 -8.51 8.52
N LYS A 133 6.81 -8.44 8.85
CA LYS A 133 7.70 -9.60 8.85
C LYS A 133 7.26 -10.68 9.87
N ARG A 134 6.81 -10.30 11.06
CA ARG A 134 6.34 -11.23 12.08
C ARG A 134 5.13 -12.06 11.63
N VAL A 135 4.17 -11.41 10.98
CA VAL A 135 2.93 -12.07 10.54
C VAL A 135 3.04 -12.74 9.18
N LEU A 136 4.10 -12.46 8.42
CA LEU A 136 4.40 -13.08 7.13
C LEU A 136 4.88 -14.52 7.34
N LYS A 137 4.42 -15.46 6.53
CA LYS A 137 4.95 -16.83 6.46
C LYS A 137 6.39 -16.84 5.94
N LYS A 138 7.14 -17.92 6.22
CA LYS A 138 8.55 -18.06 5.84
C LYS A 138 8.82 -17.84 4.34
N ASP A 139 7.94 -18.37 3.49
CA ASP A 139 8.03 -18.25 2.03
C ASP A 139 7.13 -17.13 1.47
N GLY A 140 6.60 -16.30 2.37
CA GLY A 140 5.72 -15.19 2.02
C GLY A 140 6.47 -14.01 1.40
N LYS A 141 5.71 -13.07 0.84
CA LYS A 141 6.27 -11.86 0.23
C LYS A 141 5.57 -10.61 0.72
N ILE A 142 6.34 -9.52 0.85
CA ILE A 142 5.80 -8.19 1.09
C ILE A 142 5.81 -7.45 -0.25
N ILE A 143 4.67 -6.89 -0.63
CA ILE A 143 4.47 -6.15 -1.87
C ILE A 143 4.23 -4.69 -1.50
N ILE A 144 5.14 -3.82 -1.90
CA ILE A 144 5.09 -2.39 -1.57
C ILE A 144 4.91 -1.61 -2.86
N THR A 145 3.85 -0.79 -2.93
CA THR A 145 3.69 0.21 -3.99
C THR A 145 4.07 1.56 -3.42
N GLU A 146 5.02 2.25 -4.07
CA GLU A 146 5.48 3.55 -3.64
C GLU A 146 5.73 4.50 -4.80
N TRP A 147 5.76 5.79 -4.50
CA TRP A 147 6.08 6.82 -5.47
C TRP A 147 7.50 6.65 -6.04
N GLU A 148 7.64 7.03 -7.28
CA GLU A 148 8.91 7.10 -7.95
C GLU A 148 9.03 8.38 -8.79
N ARG A 149 10.23 8.94 -8.82
CA ARG A 149 10.50 10.09 -9.66
C ARG A 149 10.58 9.65 -11.12
N SER A 150 9.64 10.11 -11.95
CA SER A 150 9.69 9.81 -13.39
C SER A 150 10.99 10.31 -14.02
N THR A 151 11.56 9.51 -14.91
CA THR A 151 12.71 9.89 -15.73
C THR A 151 12.34 10.88 -16.85
N LYS A 152 11.05 10.95 -17.26
CA LYS A 152 10.55 11.82 -18.32
C LYS A 152 10.26 13.22 -17.77
N LEU A 153 10.89 14.25 -18.36
CA LEU A 153 10.77 15.65 -17.91
C LEU A 153 9.31 16.15 -17.94
N SER A 154 8.55 15.85 -18.99
CA SER A 154 7.14 16.24 -19.11
C SER A 154 6.28 15.68 -17.94
N LYS A 155 6.52 14.42 -17.57
CA LYS A 155 5.84 13.78 -16.45
C LYS A 155 6.29 14.37 -15.10
N ARG A 156 7.56 14.73 -14.96
CA ARG A 156 8.05 15.43 -13.75
C ARG A 156 7.37 16.78 -13.52
N LEU A 157 7.15 17.55 -14.61
CA LEU A 157 6.46 18.82 -14.55
C LEU A 157 4.98 18.64 -14.16
N LEU A 158 4.31 17.65 -14.77
CA LEU A 158 2.91 17.35 -14.45
C LEU A 158 2.72 16.95 -12.98
N PHE A 159 3.69 16.23 -12.40
CA PHE A 159 3.63 15.73 -11.02
C PHE A 159 4.20 16.71 -9.98
N MET A 160 4.76 17.85 -10.42
CA MET A 160 5.38 18.84 -9.53
C MET A 160 4.43 19.37 -8.45
N PRO A 161 3.14 19.66 -8.72
CA PRO A 161 2.21 20.12 -7.67
C PRO A 161 2.04 19.09 -6.54
N ILE A 162 1.98 17.80 -6.87
CA ILE A 162 1.88 16.74 -5.86
C ILE A 162 3.15 16.69 -5.02
N HIS A 163 4.33 16.72 -5.64
CA HIS A 163 5.60 16.72 -4.92
C HIS A 163 5.78 17.90 -3.96
N LEU A 164 5.09 19.04 -4.22
CA LEU A 164 5.13 20.21 -3.35
C LEU A 164 4.20 20.07 -2.13
N LEU A 165 3.08 19.32 -2.28
CA LEU A 165 2.11 19.08 -1.22
C LEU A 165 2.51 17.94 -0.29
N GLU A 166 3.40 17.06 -0.75
CA GLU A 166 3.86 15.89 0.01
C GLU A 166 4.75 16.30 1.20
N PRO A 167 4.67 15.57 2.32
CA PRO A 167 5.42 15.87 3.53
C PRO A 167 6.94 15.72 3.34
N LYS A 168 7.73 16.24 4.29
CA LYS A 168 9.19 16.14 4.27
C LYS A 168 9.67 14.68 4.23
N THR A 169 9.00 13.79 4.93
CA THR A 169 9.24 12.33 4.99
C THR A 169 9.22 11.67 3.61
N TYR A 170 8.35 12.14 2.70
CA TYR A 170 8.30 11.72 1.30
C TYR A 170 9.62 11.95 0.57
N ARG A 171 10.16 13.19 0.66
CA ARG A 171 11.42 13.54 -0.02
C ARG A 171 12.62 12.77 0.56
N GLU A 172 12.59 12.51 1.85
CA GLU A 172 13.60 11.70 2.54
C GLU A 172 13.52 10.23 2.12
N PHE A 173 12.32 9.68 2.01
CA PHE A 173 12.12 8.31 1.58
C PHE A 173 12.53 8.08 0.12
N LEU A 174 12.22 9.01 -0.79
CA LEU A 174 12.62 8.93 -2.20
C LEU A 174 14.14 8.91 -2.43
N LYS A 175 14.93 9.42 -1.47
CA LYS A 175 16.40 9.46 -1.55
C LYS A 175 17.05 8.19 -1.00
N LYS A 176 16.30 7.31 -0.32
CA LYS A 176 16.87 6.13 0.30
C LYS A 176 17.32 5.14 -0.76
N ASP A 177 18.49 4.56 -0.54
CA ASP A 177 18.89 3.32 -1.22
C ASP A 177 18.03 2.17 -0.66
N LEU A 178 17.09 1.69 -1.47
CA LEU A 178 16.10 0.71 -1.04
C LEU A 178 16.73 -0.64 -0.67
N TYR A 179 17.81 -1.04 -1.34
CA TYR A 179 18.49 -2.30 -1.03
C TYR A 179 19.08 -2.27 0.37
N SER A 180 19.89 -1.26 0.68
CA SER A 180 20.41 -1.06 2.03
C SER A 180 19.31 -0.82 3.05
N TYR A 181 18.26 -0.09 2.67
CA TYR A 181 17.14 0.21 3.57
C TYR A 181 16.40 -1.05 4.03
N PHE A 182 15.93 -1.88 3.10
CA PHE A 182 15.19 -3.09 3.45
C PHE A 182 16.08 -4.18 4.06
N SER A 183 17.36 -4.24 3.70
CA SER A 183 18.29 -5.21 4.30
C SER A 183 18.46 -5.03 5.81
N LYS A 184 18.31 -3.81 6.36
CA LYS A 184 18.32 -3.54 7.81
C LYS A 184 17.23 -4.31 8.57
N TYR A 185 16.13 -4.63 7.89
CA TYR A 185 15.02 -5.43 8.44
C TYR A 185 15.14 -6.91 8.11
N GLY A 186 16.24 -7.34 7.48
CA GLY A 186 16.41 -8.71 7.00
C GLY A 186 15.46 -9.04 5.84
N LEU A 187 15.06 -8.03 5.07
CA LEU A 187 14.24 -8.16 3.88
C LEU A 187 15.10 -7.97 2.63
N LYS A 188 14.93 -8.85 1.65
CA LYS A 188 15.66 -8.81 0.37
C LYS A 188 14.72 -8.42 -0.75
N ILE A 189 15.11 -7.49 -1.60
CA ILE A 189 14.38 -7.15 -2.81
C ILE A 189 14.51 -8.31 -3.80
N GLU A 190 13.38 -8.89 -4.17
CA GLU A 190 13.29 -9.91 -5.21
C GLU A 190 13.04 -9.27 -6.58
N LYS A 191 12.16 -8.26 -6.64
CA LYS A 191 11.80 -7.59 -7.89
C LYS A 191 11.42 -6.13 -7.62
N ILE A 192 11.80 -5.24 -8.53
CA ILE A 192 11.24 -3.89 -8.64
C ILE A 192 10.63 -3.75 -10.02
N THR A 193 9.37 -3.32 -10.09
CA THR A 193 8.69 -2.97 -11.33
C THR A 193 8.45 -1.47 -11.34
N HIS A 194 9.06 -0.76 -12.28
CA HIS A 194 8.93 0.68 -12.43
C HIS A 194 7.68 1.01 -13.24
N CYS A 195 6.85 1.92 -12.73
CA CYS A 195 5.52 2.24 -13.25
C CYS A 195 5.35 3.76 -13.34
N ASP A 196 6.00 4.41 -14.31
CA ASP A 196 5.94 5.86 -14.57
C ASP A 196 6.18 6.76 -13.34
N TYR A 197 5.23 6.84 -12.39
CA TYR A 197 5.29 7.67 -11.17
C TYR A 197 5.36 6.85 -9.88
N THR A 198 5.20 5.55 -10.01
CA THR A 198 5.23 4.60 -8.91
C THR A 198 6.16 3.45 -9.23
N LYS A 199 6.52 2.71 -8.23
CA LYS A 199 7.20 1.42 -8.34
C LYS A 199 6.53 0.39 -7.45
N VAL A 200 6.55 -0.86 -7.88
CA VAL A 200 6.12 -2.00 -7.07
C VAL A 200 7.37 -2.80 -6.70
N ILE A 201 7.58 -2.97 -5.41
CA ILE A 201 8.73 -3.64 -4.81
C ILE A 201 8.22 -4.93 -4.18
N VAL A 202 8.76 -6.06 -4.60
CA VAL A 202 8.50 -7.37 -4.01
C VAL A 202 9.67 -7.74 -3.13
N LEU A 203 9.40 -7.97 -1.85
CA LEU A 203 10.39 -8.34 -0.84
C LEU A 203 10.15 -9.76 -0.35
N LYS A 204 11.23 -10.44 0.03
CA LYS A 204 11.23 -11.71 0.76
C LYS A 204 12.12 -11.62 2.00
N ILE A 205 11.90 -12.52 2.95
CA ILE A 205 12.75 -12.68 4.14
C ILE A 205 14.10 -13.29 3.73
#